data_c460aa071cf6459fe1e16763070a8567
#
_entry.id   c460aa071cf6459fe1e16763070a8567
#
_cell.length_a   1.000
_cell.length_b   1.000
_cell.length_c   1.000
_cell.angle_alpha   90.00
_cell.angle_beta   90.00
_cell.angle_gamma   90.00
#
_symmetry.space_group_name_H-M   'P 1'
#
loop_
_entity.id
_entity.type
_entity.pdbx_description
1 polymer ?
#
loop_
_entity_poly.entity_id
_entity_poly.type
_entity_poly.pdbx_seq_one_letter_code
_entity_poly.pdbx_strand_id
1 'polypeptide(L)'
;MTTLTLDRDELRSMTDDMWASLISPAPQPTDVVELPRFTIRGHVELLGGWFGCVQVETSVDGAAAIAGQMLALPVADVALPDLEDALGELANILGGSVKSCIDGQTMLSLPQVGAPEGEDDPEAELHR
;
A
#
# COMPACT_ATOMS: atom_id res chain seq x y z
N MET A 1 -4.59 -28.76 0.52
CA MET A 1 -5.40 -27.62 0.03
C MET A 1 -4.91 -26.34 0.67
N THR A 2 -4.66 -25.33 -0.12
CA THR A 2 -4.22 -24.03 0.39
C THR A 2 -5.44 -23.23 0.85
N THR A 3 -5.37 -22.69 2.06
CA THR A 3 -6.47 -21.96 2.66
C THR A 3 -5.98 -20.63 3.18
N LEU A 4 -6.71 -19.57 2.89
CA LEU A 4 -6.52 -18.27 3.49
C LEU A 4 -7.48 -18.11 4.67
N THR A 5 -6.91 -17.90 5.86
CA THR A 5 -7.69 -17.62 7.06
C THR A 5 -7.44 -16.16 7.45
N LEU A 6 -8.28 -15.27 6.95
CA LEU A 6 -8.13 -13.84 7.16
C LEU A 6 -9.50 -13.19 7.10
N ASP A 7 -9.88 -12.47 8.13
CA ASP A 7 -11.08 -11.65 8.11
C ASP A 7 -10.72 -10.16 8.09
N ARG A 8 -11.76 -9.34 8.03
CA ARG A 8 -11.61 -7.89 7.94
C ARG A 8 -10.90 -7.30 9.15
N ASP A 9 -11.20 -7.82 10.34
CA ASP A 9 -10.60 -7.31 11.58
C ASP A 9 -9.12 -7.65 11.66
N GLU A 10 -8.73 -8.83 11.18
CA GLU A 10 -7.32 -9.22 11.12
C GLU A 10 -6.55 -8.36 10.14
N LEU A 11 -7.13 -8.08 8.96
CA LEU A 11 -6.51 -7.20 7.98
C LEU A 11 -6.33 -5.79 8.54
N ARG A 12 -7.34 -5.29 9.26
CA ARG A 12 -7.26 -4.00 9.92
C ARG A 12 -6.15 -3.97 10.96
N SER A 13 -6.03 -5.03 11.74
CA SER A 13 -4.98 -5.14 12.76
C SER A 13 -3.59 -5.13 12.13
N MET A 14 -3.40 -5.84 11.02
CA MET A 14 -2.14 -5.83 10.27
C MET A 14 -1.81 -4.43 9.76
N THR A 15 -2.81 -3.71 9.28
CA THR A 15 -2.65 -2.35 8.78
C THR A 15 -2.28 -1.39 9.90
N ASP A 16 -2.96 -1.50 11.04
CA ASP A 16 -2.66 -0.67 12.22
C ASP A 16 -1.23 -0.91 12.71
N ASP A 17 -0.80 -2.16 12.75
CA ASP A 17 0.56 -2.51 13.16
C ASP A 17 1.59 -1.92 12.19
N MET A 18 1.32 -1.96 10.90
CA MET A 18 2.19 -1.36 9.89
C MET A 18 2.33 0.14 10.11
N TRP A 19 1.21 0.85 10.28
CA TRP A 19 1.23 2.29 10.49
C TRP A 19 1.99 2.65 11.77
N ALA A 20 1.75 1.91 12.85
CA ALA A 20 2.40 2.18 14.13
C ALA A 20 3.91 2.09 14.03
N SER A 21 4.43 1.22 13.16
CA SER A 21 5.88 1.05 12.99
C SER A 21 6.52 2.06 12.04
N LEU A 22 5.75 2.70 11.17
CA LEU A 22 6.29 3.54 10.09
C LEU A 22 5.98 5.02 10.22
N ILE A 23 4.84 5.38 10.79
CA ILE A 23 4.33 6.75 10.75
C ILE A 23 3.83 7.17 12.13
N SER A 24 4.20 8.38 12.53
CA SER A 24 3.76 8.96 13.80
C SER A 24 3.26 10.39 13.57
N PRO A 25 2.01 10.73 13.95
CA PRO A 25 1.00 9.83 14.50
C PRO A 25 0.45 8.88 13.44
N ALA A 26 0.05 7.69 13.87
CA ALA A 26 -0.50 6.70 12.95
C ALA A 26 -1.84 7.17 12.36
N PRO A 27 -2.10 6.90 11.06
CA PRO A 27 -3.39 7.17 10.48
C PRO A 27 -4.51 6.43 11.22
N GLN A 28 -5.68 7.05 11.34
CA GLN A 28 -6.81 6.46 12.02
C GLN A 28 -7.84 5.95 11.02
N PRO A 29 -8.49 4.81 11.30
CA PRO A 29 -9.54 4.29 10.44
C PRO A 29 -10.70 5.27 10.35
N THR A 30 -11.34 5.33 9.20
CA THR A 30 -12.51 6.17 8.98
C THR A 30 -13.47 5.46 8.02
N ASP A 31 -14.72 5.85 8.05
CA ASP A 31 -15.76 5.31 7.17
C ASP A 31 -15.88 6.09 5.86
N VAL A 32 -14.76 6.54 5.32
CA VAL A 32 -14.74 7.25 4.05
C VAL A 32 -15.17 6.31 2.93
N VAL A 33 -16.08 6.78 2.10
CA VAL A 33 -16.67 5.98 1.04
C VAL A 33 -16.26 6.46 -0.36
N GLU A 34 -15.57 7.59 -0.45
CA GLU A 34 -15.14 8.14 -1.73
C GLU A 34 -13.64 8.31 -1.76
N LEU A 35 -13.02 7.81 -2.84
CA LEU A 35 -11.60 8.05 -3.11
C LEU A 35 -11.45 9.35 -3.89
N PRO A 36 -10.32 10.07 -3.72
CA PRO A 36 -10.01 11.21 -4.56
C PRO A 36 -9.95 10.82 -6.03
N ARG A 37 -10.13 11.81 -6.91
CA ARG A 37 -10.08 11.59 -8.35
C ARG A 37 -8.73 11.02 -8.80
N PHE A 38 -7.64 11.54 -8.23
CA PHE A 38 -6.29 11.10 -8.58
C PHE A 38 -5.73 10.26 -7.44
N THR A 39 -5.44 9.01 -7.74
CA THR A 39 -4.87 8.09 -6.77
C THR A 39 -3.65 7.41 -7.36
N ILE A 40 -2.86 6.84 -6.45
CA ILE A 40 -1.73 5.99 -6.81
C ILE A 40 -1.85 4.70 -6.02
N ARG A 41 -1.48 3.60 -6.63
CA ARG A 41 -1.68 2.26 -6.07
C ARG A 41 -0.36 1.50 -6.06
N GLY A 42 -0.04 0.90 -4.91
CA GLY A 42 0.99 -0.12 -4.82
C GLY A 42 0.34 -1.48 -4.65
N HIS A 43 0.88 -2.51 -5.28
CA HIS A 43 0.33 -3.85 -5.12
C HIS A 43 1.40 -4.92 -5.23
N VAL A 44 1.11 -6.08 -4.61
CA VAL A 44 1.86 -7.31 -4.74
C VAL A 44 0.90 -8.45 -5.04
N GLU A 45 1.38 -9.46 -5.73
CA GLU A 45 0.61 -10.66 -6.01
C GLU A 45 1.08 -11.80 -5.12
N LEU A 46 0.12 -12.61 -4.70
CA LEU A 46 0.36 -13.83 -3.95
C LEU A 46 0.11 -15.00 -4.89
N LEU A 47 1.14 -15.81 -5.10
CA LEU A 47 1.15 -16.86 -6.12
C LEU A 47 1.51 -18.20 -5.50
N GLY A 48 0.89 -19.26 -5.99
CA GLY A 48 1.17 -20.61 -5.51
C GLY A 48 -0.11 -21.42 -5.44
N GLY A 49 -0.34 -22.11 -4.31
CA GLY A 49 -1.56 -22.86 -4.10
C GLY A 49 -2.80 -21.99 -3.94
N TRP A 50 -2.61 -20.69 -3.72
CA TRP A 50 -3.66 -19.68 -3.64
C TRP A 50 -3.21 -18.45 -4.42
N PHE A 51 -4.14 -17.81 -5.11
CA PHE A 51 -3.84 -16.62 -5.90
C PHE A 51 -4.62 -15.43 -5.35
N GLY A 52 -3.94 -14.32 -5.18
CA GLY A 52 -4.55 -13.10 -4.71
C GLY A 52 -3.66 -11.90 -4.93
N CYS A 53 -4.16 -10.74 -4.52
CA CYS A 53 -3.46 -9.49 -4.65
C CYS A 53 -3.71 -8.64 -3.42
N VAL A 54 -2.67 -8.00 -2.92
CA VAL A 54 -2.79 -6.99 -1.87
C VAL A 54 -2.49 -5.64 -2.49
N GLN A 55 -3.41 -4.70 -2.30
CA GLN A 55 -3.30 -3.36 -2.87
C GLN A 55 -3.40 -2.30 -1.80
N VAL A 56 -2.59 -1.26 -1.93
CA VAL A 56 -2.69 -0.04 -1.14
C VAL A 56 -2.92 1.10 -2.11
N GLU A 57 -4.03 1.80 -1.95
CA GLU A 57 -4.38 2.92 -2.82
C GLU A 57 -4.61 4.16 -1.98
N THR A 58 -4.06 5.28 -2.41
CA THR A 58 -4.17 6.54 -1.69
C THR A 58 -4.16 7.70 -2.68
N SER A 59 -4.57 8.89 -2.23
CA SER A 59 -4.37 10.10 -3.02
C SER A 59 -2.88 10.35 -3.21
N VAL A 60 -2.54 11.10 -4.26
CA VAL A 60 -1.14 11.47 -4.50
C VAL A 60 -0.60 12.29 -3.32
N ASP A 61 -1.41 13.20 -2.76
CA ASP A 61 -1.01 13.97 -1.58
C ASP A 61 -0.77 13.06 -0.37
N GLY A 62 -1.64 12.06 -0.18
CA GLY A 62 -1.48 11.07 0.88
C GLY A 62 -0.19 10.27 0.72
N ALA A 63 0.09 9.85 -0.52
CA ALA A 63 1.33 9.13 -0.83
C ALA A 63 2.56 9.99 -0.53
N ALA A 64 2.52 11.29 -0.89
CA ALA A 64 3.62 12.20 -0.62
C ALA A 64 3.86 12.38 0.88
N ALA A 65 2.80 12.50 1.68
CA ALA A 65 2.91 12.60 3.12
C ALA A 65 3.52 11.32 3.73
N ILE A 66 3.08 10.16 3.27
CA ILE A 66 3.59 8.87 3.71
C ILE A 66 5.07 8.74 3.35
N ALA A 67 5.41 9.01 2.09
CA ALA A 67 6.80 8.91 1.62
C ALA A 67 7.71 9.88 2.38
N GLY A 68 7.25 11.09 2.63
CA GLY A 68 8.02 12.07 3.40
C GLY A 68 8.38 11.55 4.79
N GLN A 69 7.44 10.93 5.47
CA GLN A 69 7.70 10.35 6.79
C GLN A 69 8.59 9.12 6.73
N MET A 70 8.33 8.22 5.79
CA MET A 70 9.11 6.98 5.67
C MET A 70 10.55 7.23 5.29
N LEU A 71 10.80 8.22 4.45
CA LEU A 71 12.14 8.51 3.91
C LEU A 71 12.81 9.71 4.61
N ALA A 72 12.15 10.30 5.59
CA ALA A 72 12.64 11.47 6.34
C ALA A 72 12.93 12.65 5.40
N LEU A 73 11.99 12.92 4.49
CA LEU A 73 12.08 14.03 3.54
C LEU A 73 10.95 15.04 3.79
N PRO A 74 11.22 16.34 3.61
CA PRO A 74 10.13 17.31 3.52
C PRO A 74 9.20 16.94 2.36
N VAL A 75 7.90 17.15 2.52
CA VAL A 75 6.93 16.80 1.48
C VAL A 75 7.27 17.50 0.14
N ALA A 76 7.76 18.73 0.21
CA ALA A 76 8.14 19.49 -0.99
C ALA A 76 9.29 18.83 -1.76
N ASP A 77 10.09 17.98 -1.13
CA ASP A 77 11.23 17.32 -1.75
C ASP A 77 10.91 15.91 -2.24
N VAL A 78 9.67 15.44 -2.02
CA VAL A 78 9.25 14.12 -2.45
C VAL A 78 9.03 14.11 -3.96
N ALA A 79 9.66 13.16 -4.65
CA ALA A 79 9.53 12.98 -6.08
C ALA A 79 8.82 11.66 -6.40
N LEU A 80 8.47 11.43 -7.66
CA LEU A 80 7.75 10.22 -8.06
C LEU A 80 8.46 8.93 -7.62
N PRO A 81 9.80 8.78 -7.80
CA PRO A 81 10.47 7.58 -7.31
C PRO A 81 10.29 7.33 -5.81
N ASP A 82 10.18 8.40 -5.02
CA ASP A 82 9.96 8.28 -3.58
C ASP A 82 8.56 7.73 -3.28
N LEU A 83 7.55 8.15 -4.06
CA LEU A 83 6.19 7.60 -3.94
C LEU A 83 6.17 6.11 -4.28
N GLU A 84 6.88 5.75 -5.34
CA GLU A 84 6.97 4.35 -5.78
C GLU A 84 7.63 3.49 -4.71
N ASP A 85 8.73 3.96 -4.14
CA ASP A 85 9.43 3.24 -3.07
C ASP A 85 8.54 3.06 -1.84
N ALA A 86 7.86 4.12 -1.42
CA ALA A 86 7.04 4.08 -0.22
C ALA A 86 5.83 3.17 -0.41
N LEU A 87 5.08 3.31 -1.49
CA LEU A 87 3.89 2.49 -1.73
C LEU A 87 4.25 1.04 -2.02
N GLY A 88 5.36 0.80 -2.70
CA GLY A 88 5.87 -0.55 -2.91
C GLY A 88 6.20 -1.23 -1.58
N GLU A 89 6.83 -0.50 -0.67
CA GLU A 89 7.16 -1.02 0.67
C GLU A 89 5.90 -1.35 1.47
N LEU A 90 4.90 -0.46 1.45
CA LEU A 90 3.63 -0.71 2.14
C LEU A 90 2.95 -1.97 1.62
N ALA A 91 2.86 -2.10 0.29
CA ALA A 91 2.25 -3.27 -0.33
C ALA A 91 3.01 -4.55 0.03
N ASN A 92 4.34 -4.46 0.07
CA ASN A 92 5.18 -5.59 0.41
C ASN A 92 5.02 -6.02 1.86
N ILE A 93 4.95 -5.07 2.79
CA ILE A 93 4.74 -5.34 4.22
C ILE A 93 3.38 -6.02 4.43
N LEU A 94 2.32 -5.43 3.89
CA LEU A 94 0.97 -6.00 4.03
C LEU A 94 0.87 -7.35 3.33
N GLY A 95 1.46 -7.48 2.14
CA GLY A 95 1.50 -8.74 1.42
C GLY A 95 2.18 -9.84 2.21
N GLY A 96 3.29 -9.53 2.86
CA GLY A 96 3.98 -10.48 3.73
C GLY A 96 3.14 -10.88 4.93
N SER A 97 2.41 -9.94 5.52
CA SER A 97 1.50 -10.24 6.63
C SER A 97 0.35 -11.15 6.18
N VAL A 98 -0.26 -10.87 5.04
CA VAL A 98 -1.32 -11.71 4.48
C VAL A 98 -0.79 -13.10 4.14
N LYS A 99 0.41 -13.16 3.56
CA LYS A 99 1.05 -14.44 3.23
C LYS A 99 1.18 -15.34 4.46
N SER A 100 1.46 -14.77 5.62
CA SER A 100 1.59 -15.56 6.84
C SER A 100 0.29 -16.21 7.29
N CYS A 101 -0.86 -15.77 6.76
CA CYS A 101 -2.17 -16.33 7.05
C CYS A 101 -2.59 -17.44 6.06
N ILE A 102 -1.74 -17.75 5.09
CA ILE A 102 -2.04 -18.74 4.06
C ILE A 102 -1.33 -20.04 4.38
N ASP A 103 -2.11 -21.12 4.49
CA ASP A 103 -1.55 -22.45 4.65
C ASP A 103 -1.02 -22.94 3.30
N GLY A 104 0.16 -23.52 3.31
CA GLY A 104 0.78 -24.01 2.10
C GLY A 104 1.84 -23.06 1.57
N GLN A 105 2.40 -23.40 0.42
CA GLN A 105 3.46 -22.60 -0.17
C GLN A 105 2.89 -21.47 -1.02
N THR A 106 3.32 -20.28 -0.73
CA THR A 106 2.89 -19.08 -1.43
C THR A 106 4.10 -18.18 -1.65
N MET A 107 4.22 -17.64 -2.84
CA MET A 107 5.27 -16.69 -3.19
C MET A 107 4.68 -15.30 -3.30
N LEU A 108 5.47 -14.32 -2.90
CA LEU A 108 5.12 -12.91 -3.00
C LEU A 108 5.86 -12.31 -4.19
N SER A 109 5.13 -11.68 -5.09
CA SER A 109 5.74 -10.99 -6.23
C SER A 109 6.48 -9.74 -5.77
N LEU A 110 7.30 -9.18 -6.66
CA LEU A 110 7.86 -7.85 -6.44
C LEU A 110 6.72 -6.82 -6.48
N PRO A 111 6.81 -5.76 -5.67
CA PRO A 111 5.78 -4.73 -5.69
C PRO A 111 5.77 -3.94 -6.99
N GLN A 112 4.59 -3.55 -7.42
CA GLN A 112 4.38 -2.66 -8.55
C GLN A 112 3.58 -1.45 -8.09
N VAL A 113 3.91 -0.29 -8.62
CA VAL A 113 3.27 0.97 -8.24
C VAL A 113 2.90 1.73 -9.50
N GLY A 114 1.71 2.31 -9.51
CA GLY A 114 1.26 3.11 -10.63
C GLY A 114 -0.12 3.69 -10.39
N ALA A 115 -0.59 4.49 -11.36
CA ALA A 115 -1.95 4.97 -11.35
C ALA A 115 -2.90 3.84 -11.76
N PRO A 116 -4.14 3.82 -11.23
CA PRO A 116 -5.16 2.93 -11.76
C PRO A 116 -5.35 3.16 -13.25
N GLU A 117 -5.72 2.11 -13.97
CA GLU A 117 -5.93 2.19 -15.41
C GLU A 117 -6.98 3.26 -15.75
N GLY A 118 -6.65 4.13 -16.69
CA GLY A 118 -7.53 5.21 -17.10
C GLY A 118 -7.42 6.48 -16.28
N GLU A 119 -6.56 6.50 -15.25
CA GLU A 119 -6.35 7.68 -14.43
C GLU A 119 -5.23 8.57 -14.98
N ASP A 120 -5.23 9.83 -14.52
CA ASP A 120 -4.20 10.78 -14.89
C ASP A 120 -2.84 10.42 -14.28
N ASP A 121 -1.78 11.02 -14.85
CA ASP A 121 -0.43 10.79 -14.42
C ASP A 121 -0.19 11.26 -12.97
N PRO A 122 0.23 10.37 -12.05
CA PRO A 122 0.52 10.76 -10.67
C PRO A 122 1.61 11.82 -10.55
N GLU A 123 2.60 11.83 -11.45
CA GLU A 123 3.66 12.83 -11.41
C GLU A 123 3.14 14.22 -11.70
N ALA A 124 2.20 14.34 -12.64
CA ALA A 124 1.58 15.61 -12.96
C ALA A 124 0.79 16.15 -11.76
N GLU A 125 0.10 15.26 -11.04
CA GLU A 125 -0.66 15.65 -9.84
C GLU A 125 0.27 16.10 -8.71
N LEU A 126 1.41 15.43 -8.56
CA LEU A 126 2.39 15.74 -7.52
C LEU A 126 2.93 17.17 -7.65
N HIS A 127 3.02 17.69 -8.88
CA HIS A 127 3.60 19.01 -9.16
C HIS A 127 2.56 20.11 -9.37
N ARG A 128 1.31 19.87 -9.10
CA ARG A 128 0.26 20.90 -9.16
C ARG A 128 0.30 21.86 -8.01
#